data_ac58a24207e1fbf4fa64b9f60a81bd2b
#
_entry.id   ac58a24207e1fbf4fa64b9f60a81bd2b
#
_cell.length_a   1.000
_cell.length_b   1.000
_cell.length_c   1.000
_cell.angle_alpha   90.00
_cell.angle_beta   90.00
_cell.angle_gamma   90.00
#
_symmetry.space_group_name_H-M   'P 1'
#
loop_
_entity.id
_entity.type
_entity.pdbx_description
1 polymer ?
#
loop_
_entity_poly.entity_id
_entity_poly.type
_entity_poly.pdbx_seq_one_letter_code
_entity_poly.pdbx_strand_id
1 'polypeptide(L)'
;MGKVIGIDLGTTNSCVAVLENNQPVVITNSEGQRTTPSVVAFTKNGERLVGEAAKRQAAVNVDRTFFSIKRQMGSDFRAKVDGKLYSAPEISSMILRKLKKDAEDYIGEAVTDAVITVPAYFSDAQRQATKDAGRIAGLNVLRIINEPTSAALAYGLDYGQQQKILVYDLGGGTFDVSVIEIGDNLIEVLATAGDNHLGGDDFDERITNYLVTEFYRQQNVDLRKDNTAMQRVREEAEKAKKVLSSSSSTTINLPFITTVKGQPVHMEMNLTRAEFNEITKDLVERTAIPVNQALSDAGISAAELGMVLLVGGSTRVPAVVDEVRRITGKEPSHNLNPDECVALGAAVQGGKLGGAIVAGSSAAEIILMDVTPLSLGIETVGGVSTKIIDRNTTIPTRYSQIFTTAGSFQTSVDIKVLQGERQFARDNKLIGNFRLKGIKPAPAGVPQIEVTFDIDANGIVQVSAKDLGTGKHQEITITASSNLSDSEIEQAIREAQEYEATDGQRKAYIDARSEADTLVRQVENVMADKEKRKAMDSAQKKSVKSSLSYVKKLISRTKPGNVSEEQAAEIKHAADELRNAAAGLI
;
A
#
# COMPACT_ATOMS: atom_id res chain seq x y z
N MET A 1 -32.46 -6.57 -11.27
CA MET A 1 -31.23 -6.66 -10.45
C MET A 1 -31.39 -5.67 -9.31
N GLY A 2 -30.98 -6.02 -8.08
CA GLY A 2 -31.02 -5.09 -6.95
C GLY A 2 -30.08 -3.90 -7.17
N LYS A 3 -30.30 -2.81 -6.45
CA LYS A 3 -29.42 -1.63 -6.52
C LYS A 3 -28.05 -1.97 -5.92
N VAL A 4 -26.97 -1.53 -6.60
CA VAL A 4 -25.59 -1.64 -6.12
C VAL A 4 -25.19 -0.34 -5.44
N ILE A 5 -24.69 -0.41 -4.22
CA ILE A 5 -24.22 0.77 -3.50
C ILE A 5 -22.71 0.99 -3.66
N GLY A 6 -22.29 2.24 -3.67
CA GLY A 6 -20.90 2.65 -3.58
C GLY A 6 -20.56 3.05 -2.15
N ILE A 7 -19.49 2.48 -1.60
CA ILE A 7 -19.07 2.74 -0.22
C ILE A 7 -17.63 3.28 -0.22
N ASP A 8 -17.47 4.45 0.35
CA ASP A 8 -16.18 4.92 0.86
C ASP A 8 -16.03 4.44 2.31
N LEU A 9 -15.18 3.43 2.52
CA LEU A 9 -14.83 2.95 3.85
C LEU A 9 -13.62 3.75 4.38
N GLY A 10 -13.86 4.98 4.82
CA GLY A 10 -12.80 5.89 5.27
C GLY A 10 -12.22 5.54 6.65
N THR A 11 -11.02 6.04 6.96
CA THR A 11 -10.36 5.83 8.26
C THR A 11 -11.14 6.48 9.41
N THR A 12 -11.56 7.73 9.22
CA THR A 12 -12.26 8.53 10.25
C THR A 12 -13.77 8.59 10.02
N ASN A 13 -14.19 8.80 8.78
CA ASN A 13 -15.59 8.81 8.36
C ASN A 13 -15.76 7.94 7.13
N SER A 14 -16.90 7.29 7.03
CA SER A 14 -17.35 6.52 5.88
C SER A 14 -18.54 7.16 5.22
N CYS A 15 -18.71 6.96 3.93
CA CYS A 15 -19.81 7.50 3.14
C CYS A 15 -20.41 6.42 2.25
N VAL A 16 -21.73 6.45 2.04
CA VAL A 16 -22.41 5.54 1.13
C VAL A 16 -23.26 6.32 0.13
N ALA A 17 -23.24 5.88 -1.11
CA ALA A 17 -23.96 6.50 -2.20
C ALA A 17 -24.60 5.43 -3.11
N VAL A 18 -25.61 5.84 -3.87
CA VAL A 18 -26.31 5.00 -4.83
C VAL A 18 -26.52 5.77 -6.14
N LEU A 19 -26.63 5.06 -7.24
CA LEU A 19 -26.99 5.67 -8.52
C LEU A 19 -28.52 5.75 -8.65
N GLU A 20 -29.05 6.96 -8.82
CA GLU A 20 -30.48 7.23 -9.06
C GLU A 20 -30.63 8.06 -10.32
N ASN A 21 -31.43 7.59 -11.26
CA ASN A 21 -31.69 8.29 -12.55
C ASN A 21 -30.39 8.71 -13.27
N ASN A 22 -29.37 7.84 -13.27
CA ASN A 22 -28.02 8.08 -13.81
C ASN A 22 -27.21 9.17 -13.07
N GLN A 23 -27.64 9.60 -11.89
CA GLN A 23 -26.91 10.53 -11.03
C GLN A 23 -26.49 9.84 -9.72
N PRO A 24 -25.25 9.96 -9.29
CA PRO A 24 -24.82 9.42 -8.02
C PRO A 24 -25.32 10.33 -6.88
N VAL A 25 -25.95 9.73 -5.88
CA VAL A 25 -26.56 10.43 -4.74
C VAL A 25 -26.00 9.85 -3.44
N VAL A 26 -25.49 10.72 -2.55
CA VAL A 26 -25.07 10.31 -1.22
C VAL A 26 -26.29 10.01 -0.36
N ILE A 27 -26.30 8.85 0.28
CA ILE A 27 -27.33 8.41 1.19
C ILE A 27 -27.11 9.05 2.56
N THR A 28 -28.15 9.71 3.08
CA THR A 28 -28.15 10.24 4.42
C THR A 28 -28.38 9.11 5.42
N ASN A 29 -27.56 9.02 6.46
CA ASN A 29 -27.70 8.00 7.50
C ASN A 29 -28.90 8.26 8.43
N SER A 30 -29.19 7.32 9.32
CA SER A 30 -30.32 7.40 10.28
C SER A 30 -30.21 8.56 11.27
N GLU A 31 -29.02 9.16 11.43
CA GLU A 31 -28.78 10.35 12.24
C GLU A 31 -28.91 11.67 11.45
N GLY A 32 -29.29 11.61 10.17
CA GLY A 32 -29.46 12.76 9.29
C GLY A 32 -28.14 13.33 8.73
N GLN A 33 -27.03 12.59 8.83
CA GLN A 33 -25.71 13.00 8.33
C GLN A 33 -25.39 12.31 7.01
N ARG A 34 -24.57 12.96 6.17
CA ARG A 34 -24.12 12.42 4.87
C ARG A 34 -22.88 11.52 5.00
N THR A 35 -22.19 11.58 6.13
CA THR A 35 -21.08 10.70 6.49
C THR A 35 -21.33 10.05 7.84
N THR A 36 -20.76 8.88 8.06
CA THR A 36 -20.86 8.10 9.30
C THR A 36 -19.47 7.95 9.90
N PRO A 37 -19.23 8.34 11.16
CA PRO A 37 -17.95 8.10 11.82
C PRO A 37 -17.57 6.62 11.78
N SER A 38 -16.32 6.32 11.38
CA SER A 38 -15.78 4.95 11.33
C SER A 38 -15.36 4.48 12.73
N VAL A 39 -16.32 4.51 13.66
CA VAL A 39 -16.11 4.21 15.08
C VAL A 39 -17.03 3.06 15.48
N VAL A 40 -16.47 2.08 16.20
CA VAL A 40 -17.20 0.94 16.75
C VAL A 40 -16.97 0.87 18.25
N ALA A 41 -18.02 0.68 19.04
CA ALA A 41 -17.91 0.50 20.47
C ALA A 41 -18.75 -0.69 20.95
N PHE A 42 -18.28 -1.31 22.04
CA PHE A 42 -18.98 -2.40 22.70
C PHE A 42 -19.40 -1.92 24.11
N THR A 43 -20.68 -1.90 24.38
CA THR A 43 -21.18 -1.55 25.71
C THR A 43 -20.93 -2.68 26.72
N LYS A 44 -21.00 -2.38 28.01
CA LYS A 44 -20.88 -3.39 29.07
C LYS A 44 -22.00 -4.45 29.02
N ASN A 45 -23.13 -4.11 28.38
CA ASN A 45 -24.27 -5.02 28.22
C ASN A 45 -24.17 -5.88 26.93
N GLY A 46 -23.03 -5.81 26.20
CA GLY A 46 -22.82 -6.57 24.97
C GLY A 46 -23.42 -5.96 23.70
N GLU A 47 -24.04 -4.77 23.79
CA GLU A 47 -24.53 -4.05 22.62
C GLU A 47 -23.38 -3.48 21.80
N ARG A 48 -23.52 -3.48 20.48
CA ARG A 48 -22.56 -2.90 19.54
C ARG A 48 -23.09 -1.56 19.03
N LEU A 49 -22.33 -0.51 19.27
CA LEU A 49 -22.60 0.83 18.76
C LEU A 49 -21.69 1.11 17.57
N VAL A 50 -22.20 1.78 16.54
CA VAL A 50 -21.43 2.17 15.36
C VAL A 50 -21.76 3.62 15.00
N GLY A 51 -20.77 4.33 14.47
CA GLY A 51 -20.95 5.69 14.02
C GLY A 51 -20.99 6.71 15.14
N GLU A 52 -21.89 7.66 15.05
CA GLU A 52 -22.02 8.77 15.98
C GLU A 52 -22.35 8.29 17.41
N ALA A 53 -23.19 7.26 17.55
CA ALA A 53 -23.53 6.67 18.84
C ALA A 53 -22.28 6.09 19.55
N ALA A 54 -21.39 5.43 18.80
CA ALA A 54 -20.14 4.93 19.33
C ALA A 54 -19.17 6.07 19.70
N LYS A 55 -19.08 7.11 18.88
CA LYS A 55 -18.21 8.27 19.09
C LYS A 55 -18.60 9.04 20.36
N ARG A 56 -19.90 9.32 20.57
CA ARG A 56 -20.39 10.11 21.71
C ARG A 56 -20.07 9.51 23.07
N GLN A 57 -19.98 8.22 23.21
CA GLN A 57 -19.71 7.54 24.49
C GLN A 57 -18.23 7.18 24.68
N ALA A 58 -17.37 7.50 23.72
CA ALA A 58 -15.96 7.07 23.70
C ALA A 58 -15.19 7.48 24.95
N ALA A 59 -15.36 8.71 25.44
CA ALA A 59 -14.65 9.22 26.61
C ALA A 59 -14.93 8.42 27.90
N VAL A 60 -16.09 7.78 28.01
CA VAL A 60 -16.48 6.97 29.19
C VAL A 60 -16.29 5.46 28.96
N ASN A 61 -15.90 5.04 27.77
CA ASN A 61 -15.77 3.64 27.37
C ASN A 61 -14.55 3.43 26.44
N VAL A 62 -13.42 4.05 26.77
CA VAL A 62 -12.22 4.14 25.92
C VAL A 62 -11.72 2.76 25.52
N ASP A 63 -11.56 1.82 26.46
CA ASP A 63 -10.96 0.51 26.24
C ASP A 63 -11.83 -0.42 25.34
N ARG A 64 -13.06 -0.04 25.07
CA ARG A 64 -14.04 -0.81 24.28
C ARG A 64 -14.52 -0.04 23.05
N THR A 65 -13.87 1.08 22.70
CA THR A 65 -14.19 1.91 21.55
C THR A 65 -13.01 1.95 20.59
N PHE A 66 -13.27 1.62 19.33
CA PHE A 66 -12.25 1.46 18.29
C PHE A 66 -12.40 2.54 17.24
N PHE A 67 -11.35 3.33 17.09
CA PHE A 67 -11.18 4.36 16.08
C PHE A 67 -10.16 3.89 15.02
N SER A 68 -10.21 4.49 13.84
CA SER A 68 -9.18 4.36 12.78
C SER A 68 -8.78 2.91 12.47
N ILE A 69 -9.74 1.98 12.60
CA ILE A 69 -9.50 0.54 12.44
C ILE A 69 -8.99 0.20 11.04
N LYS A 70 -9.27 1.02 10.03
CA LYS A 70 -8.77 0.87 8.67
C LYS A 70 -7.23 0.83 8.61
N ARG A 71 -6.53 1.54 9.51
CA ARG A 71 -5.07 1.48 9.66
C ARG A 71 -4.53 0.11 10.09
N GLN A 72 -5.40 -0.75 10.63
CA GLN A 72 -5.06 -2.10 11.06
C GLN A 72 -5.45 -3.18 10.03
N MET A 73 -6.05 -2.78 8.91
CA MET A 73 -6.42 -3.72 7.84
C MET A 73 -5.16 -4.41 7.31
N GLY A 74 -5.28 -5.71 7.13
CA GLY A 74 -4.16 -6.52 6.65
C GLY A 74 -3.05 -6.78 7.68
N SER A 75 -3.19 -6.39 8.95
CA SER A 75 -2.26 -6.68 10.06
C SER A 75 -2.77 -7.80 10.97
N ASP A 76 -1.90 -8.27 11.88
CA ASP A 76 -2.25 -9.27 12.90
C ASP A 76 -3.00 -8.67 14.11
N PHE A 77 -3.53 -7.46 13.95
CA PHE A 77 -4.29 -6.79 15.01
C PHE A 77 -5.44 -7.63 15.53
N ARG A 78 -5.56 -7.69 16.86
CA ARG A 78 -6.67 -8.35 17.58
C ARG A 78 -7.11 -7.51 18.76
N ALA A 79 -8.35 -7.04 18.70
CA ALA A 79 -9.02 -6.38 19.83
C ALA A 79 -9.68 -7.41 20.74
N LYS A 80 -9.36 -7.40 22.02
CA LYS A 80 -9.98 -8.31 23.00
C LYS A 80 -11.14 -7.60 23.69
N VAL A 81 -12.36 -8.11 23.49
CA VAL A 81 -13.58 -7.61 24.13
C VAL A 81 -14.38 -8.80 24.68
N ASP A 82 -14.69 -8.78 25.98
CA ASP A 82 -15.47 -9.83 26.66
C ASP A 82 -14.95 -11.26 26.41
N GLY A 83 -13.63 -11.42 26.37
CA GLY A 83 -12.97 -12.72 26.13
C GLY A 83 -12.89 -13.11 24.65
N LYS A 84 -13.56 -12.43 23.74
CA LYS A 84 -13.48 -12.63 22.29
C LYS A 84 -12.42 -11.72 21.67
N LEU A 85 -11.71 -12.26 20.66
CA LEU A 85 -10.76 -11.53 19.84
C LEU A 85 -11.45 -11.12 18.52
N TYR A 86 -11.37 -9.84 18.19
CA TYR A 86 -11.88 -9.27 16.93
C TYR A 86 -10.71 -8.79 16.07
N SER A 87 -10.69 -9.19 14.82
CA SER A 87 -9.76 -8.70 13.80
C SER A 87 -10.22 -7.34 13.23
N ALA A 88 -9.34 -6.65 12.54
CA ALA A 88 -9.69 -5.40 11.86
C ALA A 88 -10.82 -5.57 10.81
N PRO A 89 -10.85 -6.63 9.97
CA PRO A 89 -11.98 -6.89 9.08
C PRO A 89 -13.31 -7.11 9.81
N GLU A 90 -13.33 -7.82 10.95
CA GLU A 90 -14.55 -8.02 11.73
C GLU A 90 -15.10 -6.70 12.29
N ILE A 91 -14.23 -5.81 12.79
CA ILE A 91 -14.65 -4.50 13.29
C ILE A 91 -15.11 -3.61 12.13
N SER A 92 -14.38 -3.60 11.00
CA SER A 92 -14.76 -2.85 9.80
C SER A 92 -16.10 -3.34 9.22
N SER A 93 -16.39 -4.64 9.31
CA SER A 93 -17.67 -5.20 8.86
C SER A 93 -18.88 -4.62 9.63
N MET A 94 -18.69 -4.20 10.86
CA MET A 94 -19.76 -3.57 11.65
C MET A 94 -20.11 -2.18 11.09
N ILE A 95 -19.09 -1.44 10.64
CA ILE A 95 -19.28 -0.14 9.95
C ILE A 95 -20.02 -0.39 8.63
N LEU A 96 -19.56 -1.36 7.84
CA LEU A 96 -20.21 -1.70 6.56
C LEU A 96 -21.66 -2.15 6.73
N ARG A 97 -21.99 -2.89 7.79
CA ARG A 97 -23.37 -3.26 8.11
C ARG A 97 -24.25 -2.05 8.42
N LYS A 98 -23.72 -1.07 9.16
CA LYS A 98 -24.44 0.18 9.42
C LYS A 98 -24.73 0.91 8.11
N LEU A 99 -23.73 1.08 7.24
CA LEU A 99 -23.90 1.74 5.94
C LEU A 99 -24.88 0.98 5.04
N LYS A 100 -24.80 -0.36 5.03
CA LYS A 100 -25.77 -1.21 4.32
C LYS A 100 -27.19 -0.97 4.83
N LYS A 101 -27.38 -0.98 6.15
CA LYS A 101 -28.69 -0.75 6.78
C LYS A 101 -29.25 0.63 6.45
N ASP A 102 -28.43 1.68 6.54
CA ASP A 102 -28.84 3.03 6.17
C ASP A 102 -29.23 3.09 4.68
N ALA A 103 -28.51 2.36 3.81
CA ALA A 103 -28.85 2.28 2.39
C ALA A 103 -30.17 1.53 2.16
N GLU A 104 -30.41 0.40 2.83
CA GLU A 104 -31.67 -0.34 2.76
C GLU A 104 -32.86 0.49 3.24
N ASP A 105 -32.69 1.23 4.33
CA ASP A 105 -33.74 2.13 4.86
C ASP A 105 -34.05 3.28 3.91
N TYR A 106 -33.02 3.82 3.22
CA TYR A 106 -33.19 4.88 2.22
C TYR A 106 -33.83 4.37 0.93
N ILE A 107 -33.34 3.24 0.41
CA ILE A 107 -33.75 2.68 -0.89
C ILE A 107 -35.13 1.99 -0.78
N GLY A 108 -35.49 1.45 0.40
CA GLY A 108 -36.71 0.69 0.64
C GLY A 108 -36.69 -0.75 0.20
N GLU A 109 -35.50 -1.29 -0.18
CA GLU A 109 -35.29 -2.68 -0.56
C GLU A 109 -33.97 -3.23 -0.02
N ALA A 110 -33.81 -4.54 0.01
CA ALA A 110 -32.58 -5.18 0.46
C ALA A 110 -31.42 -4.89 -0.50
N VAL A 111 -30.23 -4.61 0.08
CA VAL A 111 -28.99 -4.37 -0.64
C VAL A 111 -28.06 -5.55 -0.48
N THR A 112 -27.70 -6.19 -1.60
CA THR A 112 -26.82 -7.36 -1.62
C THR A 112 -25.43 -7.07 -2.17
N ASP A 113 -25.30 -6.07 -3.03
CA ASP A 113 -24.12 -5.82 -3.83
C ASP A 113 -23.52 -4.46 -3.56
N ALA A 114 -22.18 -4.39 -3.52
CA ALA A 114 -21.47 -3.15 -3.27
C ALA A 114 -20.17 -3.04 -4.08
N VAL A 115 -19.78 -1.78 -4.36
CA VAL A 115 -18.41 -1.38 -4.71
C VAL A 115 -17.83 -0.69 -3.49
N ILE A 116 -16.65 -1.12 -3.02
CA ILE A 116 -16.00 -0.57 -1.83
C ILE A 116 -14.65 0.03 -2.24
N THR A 117 -14.34 1.22 -1.70
CA THR A 117 -13.10 1.90 -2.03
C THR A 117 -11.97 1.56 -1.05
N VAL A 118 -10.74 1.67 -1.54
CA VAL A 118 -9.51 1.53 -0.76
C VAL A 118 -8.51 2.59 -1.20
N PRO A 119 -7.57 3.00 -0.33
CA PRO A 119 -6.42 3.79 -0.75
C PRO A 119 -5.69 3.15 -1.92
N ALA A 120 -5.19 3.96 -2.86
CA ALA A 120 -4.48 3.44 -4.03
C ALA A 120 -3.23 2.66 -3.61
N TYR A 121 -2.59 3.07 -2.53
CA TYR A 121 -1.36 2.49 -2.01
C TYR A 121 -1.56 1.30 -1.05
N PHE A 122 -2.80 0.79 -0.92
CA PHE A 122 -3.07 -0.43 -0.16
C PHE A 122 -2.41 -1.65 -0.80
N SER A 123 -1.78 -2.47 0.05
CA SER A 123 -1.25 -3.78 -0.34
C SER A 123 -2.39 -4.76 -0.65
N ASP A 124 -2.06 -5.84 -1.36
CA ASP A 124 -3.01 -6.91 -1.69
C ASP A 124 -3.75 -7.44 -0.46
N ALA A 125 -3.02 -7.64 0.63
CA ALA A 125 -3.59 -8.14 1.86
C ALA A 125 -4.57 -7.15 2.52
N GLN A 126 -4.34 -5.85 2.41
CA GLN A 126 -5.28 -4.82 2.87
C GLN A 126 -6.52 -4.77 1.98
N ARG A 127 -6.36 -4.93 0.66
CA ARG A 127 -7.46 -5.06 -0.31
C ARG A 127 -8.30 -6.30 -0.03
N GLN A 128 -7.67 -7.45 0.16
CA GLN A 128 -8.36 -8.69 0.52
C GLN A 128 -9.08 -8.56 1.86
N ALA A 129 -8.44 -7.98 2.89
CA ALA A 129 -9.05 -7.73 4.19
C ALA A 129 -10.29 -6.82 4.09
N THR A 130 -10.27 -5.82 3.19
CA THR A 130 -11.43 -4.96 2.92
C THR A 130 -12.55 -5.74 2.22
N LYS A 131 -12.22 -6.58 1.25
CA LYS A 131 -13.18 -7.47 0.58
C LYS A 131 -13.81 -8.44 1.57
N ASP A 132 -13.01 -9.02 2.47
CA ASP A 132 -13.48 -9.93 3.52
C ASP A 132 -14.40 -9.21 4.53
N ALA A 133 -14.09 -7.96 4.91
CA ALA A 133 -14.97 -7.14 5.74
C ALA A 133 -16.33 -6.92 5.07
N GLY A 134 -16.37 -6.70 3.76
CA GLY A 134 -17.60 -6.61 2.97
C GLY A 134 -18.40 -7.92 3.02
N ARG A 135 -17.74 -9.05 2.81
CA ARG A 135 -18.37 -10.37 2.89
C ARG A 135 -18.92 -10.66 4.29
N ILE A 136 -18.17 -10.34 5.35
CA ILE A 136 -18.61 -10.48 6.75
C ILE A 136 -19.84 -9.58 7.02
N ALA A 137 -19.92 -8.43 6.37
CA ALA A 137 -21.07 -7.54 6.45
C ALA A 137 -22.31 -8.05 5.68
N GLY A 138 -22.19 -9.15 4.93
CA GLY A 138 -23.27 -9.69 4.10
C GLY A 138 -23.44 -8.91 2.78
N LEU A 139 -22.34 -8.37 2.25
CA LEU A 139 -22.26 -7.74 0.95
C LEU A 139 -21.46 -8.61 -0.04
N ASN A 140 -21.98 -8.79 -1.22
CA ASN A 140 -21.23 -9.28 -2.36
C ASN A 140 -20.42 -8.10 -2.93
N VAL A 141 -19.10 -8.11 -2.73
CA VAL A 141 -18.22 -7.05 -3.18
C VAL A 141 -17.90 -7.27 -4.64
N LEU A 142 -18.62 -6.58 -5.53
CA LEU A 142 -18.46 -6.67 -6.97
C LEU A 142 -17.09 -6.14 -7.44
N ARG A 143 -16.61 -5.08 -6.77
CA ARG A 143 -15.31 -4.46 -7.07
C ARG A 143 -14.73 -3.77 -5.83
N ILE A 144 -13.41 -3.89 -5.69
CA ILE A 144 -12.59 -2.97 -4.91
C ILE A 144 -12.04 -1.94 -5.89
N ILE A 145 -12.23 -0.64 -5.61
CA ILE A 145 -11.77 0.46 -6.47
C ILE A 145 -10.88 1.41 -5.66
N ASN A 146 -9.86 1.97 -6.27
CA ASN A 146 -9.00 2.95 -5.60
C ASN A 146 -9.73 4.28 -5.37
N GLU A 147 -9.53 4.88 -4.20
CA GLU A 147 -10.13 6.16 -3.79
C GLU A 147 -9.88 7.27 -4.82
N PRO A 148 -8.62 7.53 -5.27
CA PRO A 148 -8.39 8.57 -6.26
C PRO A 148 -9.02 8.27 -7.63
N THR A 149 -9.09 7.00 -8.04
CA THR A 149 -9.79 6.59 -9.28
C THR A 149 -11.29 6.82 -9.16
N SER A 150 -11.86 6.53 -7.99
CA SER A 150 -13.26 6.78 -7.69
C SER A 150 -13.58 8.28 -7.70
N ALA A 151 -12.72 9.11 -7.09
CA ALA A 151 -12.87 10.56 -7.11
C ALA A 151 -12.78 11.13 -8.55
N ALA A 152 -11.83 10.61 -9.35
CA ALA A 152 -11.70 10.96 -10.76
C ALA A 152 -12.96 10.58 -11.58
N LEU A 153 -13.57 9.43 -11.27
CA LEU A 153 -14.82 9.00 -11.91
C LEU A 153 -15.99 9.94 -11.57
N ALA A 154 -16.10 10.35 -10.29
CA ALA A 154 -17.11 11.33 -9.89
C ALA A 154 -16.92 12.68 -10.57
N TYR A 155 -15.67 13.07 -10.81
CA TYR A 155 -15.32 14.29 -11.53
C TYR A 155 -15.52 14.16 -13.03
N GLY A 156 -15.08 13.05 -13.63
CA GLY A 156 -14.95 12.87 -15.09
C GLY A 156 -16.28 12.74 -15.85
N LEU A 157 -17.41 12.59 -15.15
CA LEU A 157 -18.73 12.52 -15.79
C LEU A 157 -19.13 13.79 -16.55
N ASP A 158 -18.54 14.94 -16.20
CA ASP A 158 -18.91 16.24 -16.74
C ASP A 158 -17.89 16.80 -17.78
N TYR A 159 -16.76 16.11 -18.01
CA TYR A 159 -15.67 16.68 -18.81
C TYR A 159 -15.27 15.80 -20.01
N GLY A 160 -15.63 16.28 -21.20
CA GLY A 160 -15.33 15.62 -22.48
C GLY A 160 -13.95 15.96 -23.10
N GLN A 161 -13.05 16.61 -22.37
CA GLN A 161 -11.72 16.98 -22.87
C GLN A 161 -10.62 16.11 -22.23
N GLN A 162 -9.71 15.62 -23.07
CA GLN A 162 -8.53 14.89 -22.61
C GLN A 162 -7.64 15.81 -21.76
N GLN A 163 -7.36 15.39 -20.53
CA GLN A 163 -6.49 16.11 -19.61
C GLN A 163 -5.81 15.18 -18.60
N LYS A 164 -4.65 15.60 -18.12
CA LYS A 164 -3.97 14.97 -17.00
C LYS A 164 -4.32 15.70 -15.71
N ILE A 165 -4.78 14.98 -14.72
CA ILE A 165 -5.12 15.52 -13.40
C ILE A 165 -4.24 14.90 -12.32
N LEU A 166 -4.04 15.65 -11.25
CA LEU A 166 -3.45 15.12 -10.03
C LEU A 166 -4.55 15.04 -8.98
N VAL A 167 -4.82 13.85 -8.47
CA VAL A 167 -5.70 13.64 -7.32
C VAL A 167 -4.83 13.58 -6.07
N TYR A 168 -5.06 14.51 -5.16
CA TYR A 168 -4.36 14.65 -3.88
C TYR A 168 -5.37 14.31 -2.79
N ASP A 169 -5.27 13.09 -2.27
CA ASP A 169 -6.19 12.56 -1.26
C ASP A 169 -5.50 12.50 0.10
N LEU A 170 -5.83 13.46 0.97
CA LEU A 170 -5.38 13.48 2.36
C LEU A 170 -6.57 13.22 3.28
N GLY A 171 -6.75 11.94 3.61
CA GLY A 171 -7.81 11.47 4.48
C GLY A 171 -7.51 11.64 5.98
N GLY A 172 -8.19 10.85 6.80
CA GLY A 172 -7.93 10.81 8.25
C GLY A 172 -6.68 10.03 8.62
N GLY A 173 -6.34 8.99 7.86
CA GLY A 173 -5.27 8.06 8.20
C GLY A 173 -4.23 7.81 7.12
N THR A 174 -4.54 8.15 5.88
CA THR A 174 -3.70 7.88 4.70
C THR A 174 -3.59 9.13 3.84
N PHE A 175 -2.48 9.20 3.12
CA PHE A 175 -2.23 10.16 2.05
C PHE A 175 -1.93 9.41 0.77
N ASP A 176 -2.74 9.63 -0.25
CA ASP A 176 -2.55 9.10 -1.60
C ASP A 176 -2.46 10.22 -2.62
N VAL A 177 -1.59 10.06 -3.60
CA VAL A 177 -1.51 10.94 -4.75
C VAL A 177 -1.45 10.11 -6.01
N SER A 178 -2.32 10.43 -6.99
CA SER A 178 -2.37 9.76 -8.27
C SER A 178 -2.35 10.76 -9.41
N VAL A 179 -1.55 10.49 -10.42
CA VAL A 179 -1.59 11.17 -11.71
C VAL A 179 -2.47 10.35 -12.62
N ILE A 180 -3.54 10.95 -13.10
CA ILE A 180 -4.60 10.28 -13.87
C ILE A 180 -4.81 11.02 -15.19
N GLU A 181 -4.88 10.29 -16.28
CA GLU A 181 -5.32 10.80 -17.58
C GLU A 181 -6.79 10.49 -17.79
N ILE A 182 -7.56 11.52 -18.11
CA ILE A 182 -9.01 11.42 -18.41
C ILE A 182 -9.21 11.86 -19.85
N GLY A 183 -9.89 11.06 -20.65
CA GLY A 183 -10.25 11.39 -22.02
C GLY A 183 -10.79 10.18 -22.79
N ASP A 184 -11.52 10.40 -23.87
CA ASP A 184 -12.01 9.37 -24.80
C ASP A 184 -12.68 8.16 -24.11
N ASN A 185 -13.52 8.42 -23.10
CA ASN A 185 -14.15 7.39 -22.26
C ASN A 185 -13.15 6.52 -21.45
N LEU A 186 -11.93 6.98 -21.26
CA LEU A 186 -10.89 6.31 -20.49
C LEU A 186 -10.50 7.15 -19.27
N ILE A 187 -10.39 6.51 -18.11
CA ILE A 187 -9.74 7.02 -16.91
C ILE A 187 -8.57 6.09 -16.63
N GLU A 188 -7.37 6.54 -16.89
CA GLU A 188 -6.15 5.77 -16.74
C GLU A 188 -5.26 6.38 -15.67
N VAL A 189 -4.90 5.58 -14.66
CA VAL A 189 -3.90 5.95 -13.67
C VAL A 189 -2.52 5.76 -14.30
N LEU A 190 -1.76 6.84 -14.44
CA LEU A 190 -0.39 6.81 -14.96
C LEU A 190 0.61 6.43 -13.88
N ALA A 191 0.42 6.97 -12.67
CA ALA A 191 1.25 6.64 -11.52
C ALA A 191 0.51 6.94 -10.22
N THR A 192 0.87 6.21 -9.16
CA THR A 192 0.40 6.44 -7.80
C THR A 192 1.54 6.36 -6.81
N ALA A 193 1.48 7.18 -5.76
CA ALA A 193 2.38 7.14 -4.61
C ALA A 193 1.60 7.53 -3.36
N GLY A 194 2.12 7.26 -2.15
CA GLY A 194 1.37 7.55 -0.94
C GLY A 194 2.17 7.38 0.35
N ASP A 195 1.51 7.76 1.45
CA ASP A 195 1.94 7.54 2.84
C ASP A 195 0.72 7.08 3.64
N ASN A 196 0.65 5.78 3.93
CA ASN A 196 -0.49 5.19 4.64
C ASN A 196 -0.46 5.47 6.16
N HIS A 197 0.51 6.23 6.65
CA HIS A 197 0.63 6.72 8.02
C HIS A 197 0.73 8.26 8.08
N LEU A 198 0.04 8.93 7.16
CA LEU A 198 -0.08 10.37 7.13
C LEU A 198 -1.54 10.76 6.89
N GLY A 199 -2.16 11.46 7.82
CA GLY A 199 -3.54 11.90 7.70
C GLY A 199 -3.98 12.76 8.88
N GLY A 200 -5.26 13.10 8.91
CA GLY A 200 -5.86 13.96 9.93
C GLY A 200 -5.64 13.51 11.36
N ASP A 201 -5.55 12.20 11.61
CA ASP A 201 -5.27 11.64 12.93
C ASP A 201 -3.87 12.04 13.44
N ASP A 202 -2.89 12.16 12.53
CA ASP A 202 -1.53 12.58 12.88
C ASP A 202 -1.49 14.07 13.24
N PHE A 203 -2.28 14.90 12.55
CA PHE A 203 -2.49 16.30 12.93
C PHE A 203 -3.14 16.42 14.31
N ASP A 204 -4.17 15.61 14.59
CA ASP A 204 -4.84 15.55 15.90
C ASP A 204 -3.89 15.11 17.01
N GLU A 205 -3.01 14.16 16.72
CA GLU A 205 -1.99 13.71 17.65
C GLU A 205 -0.97 14.83 17.99
N ARG A 206 -0.55 15.63 16.98
CA ARG A 206 0.32 16.80 17.22
C ARG A 206 -0.35 17.80 18.16
N ILE A 207 -1.62 18.14 17.91
CA ILE A 207 -2.38 19.05 18.79
C ILE A 207 -2.53 18.44 20.18
N THR A 208 -2.90 17.16 20.27
CA THR A 208 -3.04 16.44 21.54
C THR A 208 -1.75 16.51 22.37
N ASN A 209 -0.62 16.19 21.75
CA ASN A 209 0.69 16.22 22.41
C ASN A 209 1.07 17.63 22.86
N TYR A 210 0.79 18.64 22.05
CA TYR A 210 0.99 20.03 22.41
C TYR A 210 0.15 20.40 23.66
N LEU A 211 -1.16 20.16 23.64
CA LEU A 211 -2.07 20.48 24.74
C LEU A 211 -1.67 19.79 26.05
N VAL A 212 -1.37 18.50 26.00
CA VAL A 212 -0.94 17.73 27.18
C VAL A 212 0.38 18.24 27.74
N THR A 213 1.31 18.62 26.89
CA THR A 213 2.62 19.13 27.28
C THR A 213 2.48 20.52 27.93
N GLU A 214 1.68 21.41 27.34
CA GLU A 214 1.42 22.74 27.90
C GLU A 214 0.64 22.66 29.22
N PHE A 215 -0.33 21.74 29.31
CA PHE A 215 -1.05 21.50 30.55
C PHE A 215 -0.12 21.00 31.67
N TYR A 216 0.77 20.05 31.35
CA TYR A 216 1.76 19.58 32.30
C TYR A 216 2.69 20.73 32.78
N ARG A 217 3.11 21.60 31.88
CA ARG A 217 3.95 22.77 32.21
C ARG A 217 3.25 23.74 33.16
N GLN A 218 1.93 23.95 32.96
CA GLN A 218 1.13 24.91 33.75
C GLN A 218 0.68 24.34 35.09
N GLN A 219 0.26 23.09 35.13
CA GLN A 219 -0.43 22.45 36.27
C GLN A 219 0.41 21.39 36.98
N ASN A 220 1.56 20.98 36.40
CA ASN A 220 2.38 19.86 36.88
C ASN A 220 1.60 18.55 37.03
N VAL A 221 0.66 18.28 36.12
CA VAL A 221 -0.21 17.12 36.09
C VAL A 221 -0.08 16.39 34.75
N ASP A 222 0.28 15.13 34.75
CA ASP A 222 0.44 14.33 33.54
C ASP A 222 -0.88 13.59 33.18
N LEU A 223 -1.60 14.13 32.21
CA LEU A 223 -2.85 13.56 31.72
C LEU A 223 -2.68 12.21 31.00
N ARG A 224 -1.47 11.87 30.56
CA ARG A 224 -1.18 10.58 29.85
C ARG A 224 -1.50 9.36 30.69
N LYS A 225 -1.63 9.53 32.00
CA LYS A 225 -1.98 8.45 32.96
C LYS A 225 -3.50 8.25 33.11
N ASP A 226 -4.32 9.09 32.49
CA ASP A 226 -5.77 9.05 32.56
C ASP A 226 -6.35 8.90 31.14
N ASN A 227 -6.78 7.68 30.80
CA ASN A 227 -7.30 7.35 29.48
C ASN A 227 -8.55 8.18 29.13
N THR A 228 -9.41 8.48 30.13
CA THR A 228 -10.60 9.31 29.93
C THR A 228 -10.23 10.75 29.60
N ALA A 229 -9.28 11.32 30.35
CA ALA A 229 -8.76 12.67 30.09
C ALA A 229 -8.11 12.74 28.71
N MET A 230 -7.27 11.76 28.37
CA MET A 230 -6.62 11.69 27.05
C MET A 230 -7.61 11.60 25.91
N GLN A 231 -8.68 10.81 26.04
CA GLN A 231 -9.72 10.73 25.01
C GLN A 231 -10.44 12.06 24.81
N ARG A 232 -10.76 12.75 25.89
CA ARG A 232 -11.39 14.11 25.83
C ARG A 232 -10.45 15.12 25.17
N VAL A 233 -9.14 15.06 25.44
CA VAL A 233 -8.16 15.94 24.79
C VAL A 233 -8.08 15.64 23.29
N ARG A 234 -8.09 14.36 22.86
CA ARG A 234 -8.10 13.98 21.44
C ARG A 234 -9.34 14.49 20.71
N GLU A 235 -10.52 14.33 21.31
CA GLU A 235 -11.78 14.83 20.73
C GLU A 235 -11.75 16.37 20.55
N GLU A 236 -11.22 17.10 21.53
CA GLU A 236 -11.09 18.55 21.45
C GLU A 236 -9.98 18.96 20.45
N ALA A 237 -8.91 18.17 20.32
CA ALA A 237 -7.88 18.38 19.31
C ALA A 237 -8.44 18.25 17.88
N GLU A 238 -9.23 17.21 17.60
CA GLU A 238 -9.93 17.05 16.30
C GLU A 238 -10.85 18.25 16.02
N LYS A 239 -11.60 18.67 17.01
CA LYS A 239 -12.48 19.83 16.90
C LYS A 239 -11.69 21.12 16.65
N ALA A 240 -10.60 21.34 17.38
CA ALA A 240 -9.72 22.48 17.19
C ALA A 240 -9.14 22.52 15.78
N LYS A 241 -8.62 21.40 15.25
CA LYS A 241 -8.16 21.27 13.87
C LYS A 241 -9.21 21.74 12.87
N LYS A 242 -10.46 21.27 13.03
CA LYS A 242 -11.59 21.65 12.16
C LYS A 242 -11.90 23.14 12.24
N VAL A 243 -11.94 23.72 13.44
CA VAL A 243 -12.19 25.16 13.64
C VAL A 243 -11.05 25.99 13.05
N LEU A 244 -9.80 25.59 13.25
CA LEU A 244 -8.63 26.31 12.74
C LEU A 244 -8.49 26.22 11.21
N SER A 245 -9.20 25.34 10.54
CA SER A 245 -9.31 25.32 9.07
C SER A 245 -10.09 26.52 8.52
N SER A 246 -10.99 27.12 9.30
CA SER A 246 -11.76 28.31 8.90
C SER A 246 -11.47 29.56 9.74
N SER A 247 -11.03 29.39 10.99
CA SER A 247 -10.79 30.49 11.95
C SER A 247 -9.30 30.66 12.24
N SER A 248 -8.89 31.87 12.64
CA SER A 248 -7.49 32.18 12.99
C SER A 248 -7.08 31.69 14.38
N SER A 249 -8.05 31.40 15.26
CA SER A 249 -7.82 30.89 16.61
C SER A 249 -9.04 30.12 17.13
N THR A 250 -8.82 29.31 18.15
CA THR A 250 -9.87 28.58 18.88
C THR A 250 -9.49 28.46 20.35
N THR A 251 -10.51 28.41 21.22
CA THR A 251 -10.32 28.17 22.66
C THR A 251 -10.58 26.70 22.96
N ILE A 252 -9.62 26.05 23.57
CA ILE A 252 -9.71 24.71 24.13
C ILE A 252 -10.28 24.86 25.54
N ASN A 253 -11.45 24.28 25.80
CA ASN A 253 -12.10 24.34 27.11
C ASN A 253 -12.60 22.97 27.53
N LEU A 254 -11.86 22.33 28.43
CA LEU A 254 -12.16 21.01 28.99
C LEU A 254 -12.35 21.13 30.52
N PRO A 255 -13.57 21.43 30.97
CA PRO A 255 -13.88 21.54 32.40
C PRO A 255 -13.76 20.15 33.05
N PHE A 256 -13.28 20.12 34.30
CA PHE A 256 -13.12 18.90 35.10
C PHE A 256 -12.33 17.81 34.33
N ILE A 257 -11.18 18.20 33.73
CA ILE A 257 -10.39 17.27 32.95
C ILE A 257 -9.75 16.19 33.82
N THR A 258 -9.40 16.56 35.04
CA THR A 258 -8.84 15.64 36.04
C THR A 258 -9.05 16.19 37.46
N THR A 259 -8.62 15.41 38.49
CA THR A 259 -8.69 15.79 39.89
C THR A 259 -7.31 15.66 40.53
N VAL A 260 -6.87 16.73 41.24
CA VAL A 260 -5.59 16.75 41.95
C VAL A 260 -5.88 16.99 43.45
N LYS A 261 -5.44 16.07 44.30
CA LYS A 261 -5.70 16.14 45.77
C LYS A 261 -7.16 16.41 46.13
N GLY A 262 -8.10 15.82 45.35
CA GLY A 262 -9.55 15.99 45.55
C GLY A 262 -10.13 17.28 44.98
N GLN A 263 -9.33 18.15 44.38
CA GLN A 263 -9.80 19.37 43.71
C GLN A 263 -9.86 19.19 42.20
N PRO A 264 -10.98 19.62 41.56
CA PRO A 264 -11.10 19.53 40.10
C PRO A 264 -10.11 20.50 39.42
N VAL A 265 -9.55 20.07 38.33
CA VAL A 265 -8.68 20.88 37.48
C VAL A 265 -9.29 20.97 36.08
N HIS A 266 -9.17 22.14 35.46
CA HIS A 266 -9.73 22.45 34.15
C HIS A 266 -8.60 22.73 33.20
N MET A 267 -8.80 22.39 31.91
CA MET A 267 -7.89 22.83 30.84
C MET A 267 -8.57 23.96 30.08
N GLU A 268 -7.97 25.13 30.08
CA GLU A 268 -8.37 26.27 29.28
C GLU A 268 -7.13 26.85 28.59
N MET A 269 -7.11 26.81 27.25
CA MET A 269 -6.00 27.28 26.43
C MET A 269 -6.52 27.89 25.15
N ASN A 270 -5.80 28.86 24.61
CA ASN A 270 -6.05 29.37 23.26
C ASN A 270 -5.03 28.73 22.32
N LEU A 271 -5.49 28.29 21.16
CA LEU A 271 -4.63 27.77 20.08
C LEU A 271 -4.88 28.58 18.82
N THR A 272 -3.83 29.14 18.26
CA THR A 272 -3.88 29.91 17.01
C THR A 272 -3.58 29.03 15.81
N ARG A 273 -4.05 29.45 14.61
CA ARG A 273 -3.68 28.77 13.35
C ARG A 273 -2.18 28.82 13.10
N ALA A 274 -1.49 29.89 13.51
CA ALA A 274 -0.02 30.00 13.36
C ALA A 274 0.70 28.92 14.18
N GLU A 275 0.29 28.71 15.44
CA GLU A 275 0.83 27.63 16.29
C GLU A 275 0.48 26.27 15.73
N PHE A 276 -0.76 26.07 15.29
CA PHE A 276 -1.17 24.82 14.62
C PHE A 276 -0.31 24.52 13.38
N ASN A 277 -0.09 25.51 12.52
CA ASN A 277 0.76 25.34 11.34
C ASN A 277 2.20 24.98 11.72
N GLU A 278 2.75 25.59 12.78
CA GLU A 278 4.12 25.29 13.23
C GLU A 278 4.27 23.87 13.76
N ILE A 279 3.34 23.40 14.61
CA ILE A 279 3.40 22.05 15.20
C ILE A 279 3.07 20.93 14.21
N THR A 280 2.50 21.26 13.04
CA THR A 280 2.12 20.28 11.99
C THR A 280 2.91 20.47 10.70
N LYS A 281 3.88 21.39 10.67
CA LYS A 281 4.65 21.76 9.48
C LYS A 281 5.30 20.56 8.80
N ASP A 282 5.94 19.69 9.57
CA ASP A 282 6.60 18.48 9.06
C ASP A 282 5.62 17.51 8.40
N LEU A 283 4.37 17.42 8.89
CA LEU A 283 3.34 16.57 8.29
C LEU A 283 2.92 17.10 6.91
N VAL A 284 2.79 18.42 6.79
CA VAL A 284 2.47 19.08 5.51
C VAL A 284 3.61 18.90 4.52
N GLU A 285 4.86 19.18 4.94
CA GLU A 285 6.04 19.04 4.08
C GLU A 285 6.27 17.60 3.59
N ARG A 286 5.93 16.59 4.40
CA ARG A 286 6.02 15.17 4.00
C ARG A 286 5.18 14.85 2.77
N THR A 287 4.09 15.55 2.52
CA THR A 287 3.23 15.29 1.35
C THR A 287 3.93 15.60 0.03
N ALA A 288 4.95 16.46 0.02
CA ALA A 288 5.70 16.79 -1.17
C ALA A 288 6.44 15.60 -1.77
N ILE A 289 6.87 14.64 -0.95
CA ILE A 289 7.65 13.48 -1.40
C ILE A 289 6.83 12.59 -2.33
N PRO A 290 5.64 12.07 -1.93
CA PRO A 290 4.81 11.26 -2.83
C PRO A 290 4.31 12.03 -4.06
N VAL A 291 4.03 13.36 -3.94
CA VAL A 291 3.62 14.17 -5.09
C VAL A 291 4.71 14.20 -6.16
N ASN A 292 5.94 14.51 -5.77
CA ASN A 292 7.07 14.53 -6.69
C ASN A 292 7.36 13.15 -7.27
N GLN A 293 7.21 12.09 -6.47
CA GLN A 293 7.38 10.71 -6.92
C GLN A 293 6.35 10.34 -7.99
N ALA A 294 5.05 10.64 -7.76
CA ALA A 294 4.00 10.33 -8.71
C ALA A 294 4.18 11.07 -10.04
N LEU A 295 4.56 12.36 -10.00
CA LEU A 295 4.87 13.13 -11.21
C LEU A 295 6.07 12.55 -11.98
N SER A 296 7.13 12.19 -11.27
CA SER A 296 8.33 11.57 -11.86
C SER A 296 8.01 10.21 -12.48
N ASP A 297 7.26 9.36 -11.79
CA ASP A 297 6.87 8.04 -12.27
C ASP A 297 5.93 8.12 -13.48
N ALA A 298 5.05 9.13 -13.52
CA ALA A 298 4.19 9.42 -14.67
C ALA A 298 4.96 10.05 -15.86
N GLY A 299 6.21 10.45 -15.65
CA GLY A 299 7.04 11.10 -16.68
C GLY A 299 6.55 12.49 -17.09
N ILE A 300 5.85 13.21 -16.19
CA ILE A 300 5.31 14.54 -16.48
C ILE A 300 5.79 15.58 -15.46
N SER A 301 5.77 16.82 -15.89
CA SER A 301 5.97 17.99 -15.03
C SER A 301 4.65 18.49 -14.45
N ALA A 302 4.70 19.20 -13.33
CA ALA A 302 3.51 19.83 -12.75
C ALA A 302 2.82 20.84 -13.71
N ALA A 303 3.57 21.43 -14.66
CA ALA A 303 3.02 22.34 -15.66
C ALA A 303 2.04 21.65 -16.63
N GLU A 304 2.23 20.36 -16.90
CA GLU A 304 1.40 19.55 -17.80
C GLU A 304 0.07 19.10 -17.16
N LEU A 305 -0.07 19.28 -15.85
CA LEU A 305 -1.33 19.03 -15.17
C LEU A 305 -2.39 20.02 -15.67
N GLY A 306 -3.53 19.53 -16.10
CA GLY A 306 -4.72 20.35 -16.38
C GLY A 306 -5.38 20.82 -15.09
N MET A 307 -5.38 19.96 -14.05
CA MET A 307 -6.08 20.23 -12.79
C MET A 307 -5.47 19.47 -11.63
N VAL A 308 -5.72 19.98 -10.41
CA VAL A 308 -5.46 19.29 -9.14
C VAL A 308 -6.78 19.15 -8.40
N LEU A 309 -7.17 17.92 -8.04
CA LEU A 309 -8.36 17.60 -7.24
C LEU A 309 -7.93 17.34 -5.80
N LEU A 310 -8.60 17.99 -4.85
CA LEU A 310 -8.44 17.74 -3.42
C LEU A 310 -9.52 16.79 -2.94
N VAL A 311 -9.08 15.71 -2.31
CA VAL A 311 -9.91 14.65 -1.74
C VAL A 311 -9.50 14.43 -0.28
N GLY A 312 -10.46 13.97 0.54
CA GLY A 312 -10.24 13.76 1.97
C GLY A 312 -10.35 15.04 2.81
N GLY A 313 -10.96 14.89 3.98
CA GLY A 313 -11.29 16.03 4.86
C GLY A 313 -10.10 16.85 5.34
N SER A 314 -8.89 16.25 5.40
CA SER A 314 -7.68 16.95 5.84
C SER A 314 -7.14 17.93 4.80
N THR A 315 -7.58 17.85 3.55
CA THR A 315 -7.27 18.86 2.52
C THR A 315 -7.95 20.22 2.77
N ARG A 316 -8.87 20.29 3.74
CA ARG A 316 -9.47 21.56 4.18
C ARG A 316 -8.53 22.42 5.03
N VAL A 317 -7.41 21.86 5.51
CA VAL A 317 -6.38 22.59 6.25
C VAL A 317 -5.68 23.59 5.31
N PRO A 318 -5.69 24.92 5.60
CA PRO A 318 -5.13 25.91 4.67
C PRO A 318 -3.66 25.66 4.31
N ALA A 319 -2.83 25.26 5.27
CA ALA A 319 -1.43 24.96 5.04
C ALA A 319 -1.22 23.82 4.02
N VAL A 320 -2.14 22.85 3.97
CA VAL A 320 -2.12 21.76 2.96
C VAL A 320 -2.43 22.33 1.57
N VAL A 321 -3.43 23.18 1.45
CA VAL A 321 -3.79 23.84 0.18
C VAL A 321 -2.63 24.69 -0.34
N ASP A 322 -1.99 25.44 0.55
CA ASP A 322 -0.82 26.29 0.21
C ASP A 322 0.37 25.43 -0.24
N GLU A 323 0.59 24.29 0.38
CA GLU A 323 1.65 23.34 -0.02
C GLU A 323 1.37 22.75 -1.41
N VAL A 324 0.12 22.37 -1.68
CA VAL A 324 -0.28 21.89 -3.03
C VAL A 324 -0.02 22.97 -4.09
N ARG A 325 -0.40 24.21 -3.82
CA ARG A 325 -0.08 25.36 -4.72
C ARG A 325 1.41 25.52 -4.93
N ARG A 326 2.19 25.41 -3.85
CA ARG A 326 3.65 25.56 -3.90
C ARG A 326 4.30 24.48 -4.78
N ILE A 327 3.86 23.22 -4.66
CA ILE A 327 4.44 22.09 -5.40
C ILE A 327 4.00 22.10 -6.85
N THR A 328 2.70 22.31 -7.10
CA THR A 328 2.11 22.14 -8.43
C THR A 328 2.07 23.43 -9.26
N GLY A 329 2.16 24.58 -8.63
CA GLY A 329 1.93 25.88 -9.29
C GLY A 329 0.49 26.08 -9.76
N LYS A 330 -0.43 25.22 -9.35
CA LYS A 330 -1.84 25.22 -9.76
C LYS A 330 -2.75 25.55 -8.59
N GLU A 331 -3.86 26.23 -8.87
CA GLU A 331 -4.95 26.38 -7.90
C GLU A 331 -5.75 25.07 -7.86
N PRO A 332 -5.87 24.42 -6.68
CA PRO A 332 -6.66 23.20 -6.57
C PRO A 332 -8.15 23.44 -6.81
N SER A 333 -8.82 22.48 -7.42
CA SER A 333 -10.26 22.52 -7.64
C SER A 333 -11.03 22.23 -6.34
N HIS A 334 -12.07 23.01 -6.09
CA HIS A 334 -13.02 22.85 -4.99
C HIS A 334 -14.42 22.43 -5.47
N ASN A 335 -14.55 21.95 -6.71
CA ASN A 335 -15.84 21.65 -7.33
C ASN A 335 -16.54 20.42 -6.75
N LEU A 336 -15.78 19.53 -6.12
CA LEU A 336 -16.32 18.35 -5.42
C LEU A 336 -16.21 18.50 -3.92
N ASN A 337 -17.17 17.93 -3.20
CA ASN A 337 -17.04 17.76 -1.75
C ASN A 337 -16.01 16.68 -1.46
N PRO A 338 -14.86 17.02 -0.83
CA PRO A 338 -13.78 16.06 -0.61
C PRO A 338 -14.13 14.90 0.34
N ASP A 339 -15.24 15.01 1.08
CA ASP A 339 -15.73 13.96 1.99
C ASP A 339 -16.73 12.99 1.31
N GLU A 340 -17.18 13.29 0.09
CA GLU A 340 -18.28 12.56 -0.58
C GLU A 340 -17.91 12.03 -1.97
N CYS A 341 -16.98 12.68 -2.68
CA CYS A 341 -16.69 12.39 -4.07
C CYS A 341 -16.26 10.94 -4.31
N VAL A 342 -15.56 10.34 -3.34
CA VAL A 342 -15.11 8.94 -3.40
C VAL A 342 -16.31 7.99 -3.41
N ALA A 343 -17.28 8.18 -2.52
CA ALA A 343 -18.50 7.37 -2.49
C ALA A 343 -19.37 7.56 -3.74
N LEU A 344 -19.45 8.79 -4.27
CA LEU A 344 -20.18 9.10 -5.50
C LEU A 344 -19.58 8.36 -6.71
N GLY A 345 -18.25 8.37 -6.87
CA GLY A 345 -17.60 7.62 -7.93
C GLY A 345 -17.77 6.10 -7.78
N ALA A 346 -17.72 5.58 -6.55
CA ALA A 346 -17.99 4.18 -6.28
C ALA A 346 -19.43 3.79 -6.65
N ALA A 347 -20.41 4.68 -6.42
CA ALA A 347 -21.81 4.46 -6.83
C ALA A 347 -21.98 4.45 -8.36
N VAL A 348 -21.26 5.29 -9.09
CA VAL A 348 -21.23 5.25 -10.57
C VAL A 348 -20.71 3.91 -11.05
N GLN A 349 -19.57 3.44 -10.49
CA GLN A 349 -19.01 2.12 -10.82
C GLN A 349 -19.99 1.00 -10.45
N GLY A 350 -20.66 1.10 -9.30
CA GLY A 350 -21.70 0.17 -8.86
C GLY A 350 -22.88 0.12 -9.85
N GLY A 351 -23.36 1.27 -10.28
CA GLY A 351 -24.42 1.38 -11.28
C GLY A 351 -24.05 0.75 -12.63
N LYS A 352 -22.80 0.93 -13.06
CA LYS A 352 -22.27 0.26 -14.26
C LYS A 352 -22.25 -1.25 -14.12
N LEU A 353 -21.70 -1.79 -13.03
CA LEU A 353 -21.62 -3.23 -12.79
C LEU A 353 -22.99 -3.88 -12.55
N GLY A 354 -23.92 -3.14 -11.94
CA GLY A 354 -25.30 -3.56 -11.70
C GLY A 354 -26.24 -3.40 -12.91
N GLY A 355 -25.75 -2.86 -14.04
CA GLY A 355 -26.55 -2.64 -15.24
C GLY A 355 -27.62 -1.54 -15.09
N ALA A 356 -27.48 -0.65 -14.11
CA ALA A 356 -28.40 0.47 -13.88
C ALA A 356 -28.13 1.68 -14.78
N ILE A 357 -26.95 1.76 -15.40
CA ILE A 357 -26.59 2.83 -16.33
C ILE A 357 -27.14 2.51 -17.72
N VAL A 358 -27.88 3.46 -18.30
CA VAL A 358 -28.45 3.32 -19.64
C VAL A 358 -27.34 3.21 -20.68
N ALA A 359 -27.43 2.19 -21.55
CA ALA A 359 -26.48 2.00 -22.65
C ALA A 359 -26.44 3.23 -23.56
N GLY A 360 -25.22 3.67 -23.92
CA GLY A 360 -25.01 4.86 -24.75
C GLY A 360 -24.89 6.18 -23.96
N SER A 361 -24.94 6.13 -22.61
CA SER A 361 -24.52 7.28 -21.80
C SER A 361 -22.99 7.30 -21.63
N SER A 362 -22.39 8.49 -21.48
CA SER A 362 -20.95 8.63 -21.25
C SER A 362 -20.44 7.77 -20.07
N ALA A 363 -21.22 7.68 -19.02
CA ALA A 363 -20.90 6.85 -17.85
C ALA A 363 -20.85 5.34 -18.14
N ALA A 364 -21.65 4.84 -19.11
CA ALA A 364 -21.65 3.42 -19.50
C ALA A 364 -20.35 3.02 -20.22
N GLU A 365 -19.78 3.94 -20.96
CA GLU A 365 -18.63 3.69 -21.84
C GLU A 365 -17.28 3.88 -21.13
N ILE A 366 -17.23 4.57 -19.97
CA ILE A 366 -15.97 4.82 -19.25
C ILE A 366 -15.28 3.52 -18.87
N ILE A 367 -14.03 3.38 -19.28
CA ILE A 367 -13.11 2.29 -18.88
C ILE A 367 -12.20 2.83 -17.79
N LEU A 368 -12.06 2.07 -16.71
CA LEU A 368 -11.12 2.40 -15.62
C LEU A 368 -9.91 1.49 -15.75
N MET A 369 -8.72 2.08 -15.80
CA MET A 369 -7.43 1.39 -15.79
C MET A 369 -6.63 1.87 -14.60
N ASP A 370 -6.41 0.98 -13.65
CA ASP A 370 -5.67 1.23 -12.42
C ASP A 370 -4.25 0.63 -12.49
N VAL A 371 -3.40 0.88 -11.51
CA VAL A 371 -2.02 0.39 -11.49
C VAL A 371 -1.66 -0.29 -10.16
N THR A 372 -0.68 -1.19 -10.21
CA THR A 372 -0.08 -1.77 -9.00
C THR A 372 0.84 -0.75 -8.31
N PRO A 373 0.75 -0.55 -6.97
CA PRO A 373 1.52 0.49 -6.29
C PRO A 373 3.01 0.15 -6.10
N LEU A 374 3.35 -1.15 -6.10
CA LEU A 374 4.71 -1.64 -5.86
C LEU A 374 5.08 -2.77 -6.81
N SER A 375 6.37 -2.92 -7.08
CA SER A 375 6.91 -4.05 -7.85
C SER A 375 6.71 -5.38 -7.13
N LEU A 376 6.44 -6.42 -7.91
CA LEU A 376 6.26 -7.79 -7.47
C LEU A 376 7.32 -8.69 -8.12
N GLY A 377 7.84 -9.64 -7.37
CA GLY A 377 8.86 -10.54 -7.85
C GLY A 377 9.05 -11.75 -6.95
N ILE A 378 10.11 -12.50 -7.19
CA ILE A 378 10.48 -13.68 -6.38
C ILE A 378 11.94 -13.62 -5.93
N GLU A 379 12.26 -14.33 -4.84
CA GLU A 379 13.64 -14.56 -4.44
C GLU A 379 14.29 -15.54 -5.40
N THR A 380 15.48 -15.15 -5.92
CA THR A 380 16.32 -15.99 -6.77
C THR A 380 17.67 -16.27 -6.12
N VAL A 381 18.54 -17.02 -6.84
CA VAL A 381 19.86 -17.40 -6.36
C VAL A 381 20.64 -16.19 -5.84
N GLY A 382 21.28 -16.35 -4.68
CA GLY A 382 22.04 -15.29 -4.03
C GLY A 382 21.19 -14.34 -3.17
N GLY A 383 19.89 -14.63 -2.98
CA GLY A 383 18.98 -13.80 -2.21
C GLY A 383 18.58 -12.51 -2.95
N VAL A 384 18.65 -12.53 -4.27
CA VAL A 384 18.26 -11.40 -5.14
C VAL A 384 16.75 -11.40 -5.33
N SER A 385 16.13 -10.22 -5.31
CA SER A 385 14.74 -10.01 -5.72
C SER A 385 14.70 -9.82 -7.24
N THR A 386 14.13 -10.78 -7.96
CA THR A 386 13.89 -10.65 -9.40
C THR A 386 12.48 -10.16 -9.62
N LYS A 387 12.37 -8.93 -10.12
CA LYS A 387 11.07 -8.31 -10.45
C LYS A 387 10.47 -9.01 -11.67
N ILE A 388 9.16 -9.23 -11.62
CA ILE A 388 8.34 -9.81 -12.69
C ILE A 388 7.29 -8.80 -13.14
N ILE A 389 6.74 -8.02 -12.19
CA ILE A 389 5.83 -6.90 -12.46
C ILE A 389 6.41 -5.66 -11.80
N ASP A 390 6.63 -4.61 -12.57
CA ASP A 390 7.09 -3.32 -12.04
C ASP A 390 5.93 -2.52 -11.42
N ARG A 391 6.26 -1.64 -10.46
CA ARG A 391 5.29 -0.68 -9.92
C ARG A 391 4.70 0.18 -11.05
N ASN A 392 3.51 0.67 -10.85
CA ASN A 392 2.73 1.42 -11.84
C ASN A 392 2.42 0.64 -13.13
N THR A 393 2.47 -0.71 -13.08
CA THR A 393 1.95 -1.54 -14.17
C THR A 393 0.42 -1.53 -14.13
N THR A 394 -0.21 -1.27 -15.26
CA THR A 394 -1.68 -1.26 -15.41
C THR A 394 -2.29 -2.60 -15.07
N ILE A 395 -3.40 -2.60 -14.35
CA ILE A 395 -4.16 -3.79 -13.94
C ILE A 395 -5.59 -3.78 -14.55
N PRO A 396 -6.18 -4.96 -14.84
CA PRO A 396 -5.65 -6.31 -14.59
C PRO A 396 -4.48 -6.66 -15.51
N THR A 397 -3.56 -7.50 -15.00
CA THR A 397 -2.38 -7.89 -15.77
C THR A 397 -1.90 -9.30 -15.42
N ARG A 398 -1.23 -9.95 -16.36
CA ARG A 398 -0.65 -11.27 -16.17
C ARG A 398 0.71 -11.35 -16.83
N TYR A 399 1.74 -11.71 -16.03
CA TYR A 399 3.10 -11.89 -16.50
C TYR A 399 3.66 -13.23 -16.06
N SER A 400 4.42 -13.88 -16.96
CA SER A 400 5.11 -15.14 -16.68
C SER A 400 6.59 -15.01 -17.02
N GLN A 401 7.42 -15.63 -16.19
CA GLN A 401 8.86 -15.75 -16.44
C GLN A 401 9.33 -17.15 -16.11
N ILE A 402 10.28 -17.66 -16.94
CA ILE A 402 10.85 -19.00 -16.75
C ILE A 402 12.11 -18.89 -15.90
N PHE A 403 12.13 -19.69 -14.84
CA PHE A 403 13.25 -19.87 -13.93
C PHE A 403 13.74 -21.32 -13.99
N THR A 404 14.82 -21.60 -13.27
CA THR A 404 15.41 -22.94 -13.22
C THR A 404 15.86 -23.31 -11.81
N THR A 405 16.24 -24.58 -11.61
CA THR A 405 16.77 -25.04 -10.32
C THR A 405 18.19 -24.56 -10.10
N ALA A 406 18.49 -24.13 -8.86
CA ALA A 406 19.83 -23.69 -8.44
C ALA A 406 20.77 -24.88 -8.18
N GLY A 407 20.24 -26.02 -7.75
CA GLY A 407 20.98 -27.24 -7.44
C GLY A 407 20.71 -28.36 -8.43
N SER A 408 21.74 -29.21 -8.70
CA SER A 408 21.56 -30.42 -9.48
C SER A 408 20.71 -31.44 -8.72
N PHE A 409 19.83 -32.14 -9.45
CA PHE A 409 18.92 -33.18 -8.96
C PHE A 409 17.89 -32.69 -7.92
N GLN A 410 17.62 -31.39 -7.93
CA GLN A 410 16.61 -30.77 -7.08
C GLN A 410 15.20 -31.18 -7.55
N THR A 411 14.39 -31.73 -6.63
CA THR A 411 13.02 -32.23 -6.90
C THR A 411 11.92 -31.30 -6.46
N SER A 412 12.27 -30.18 -5.81
CA SER A 412 11.33 -29.15 -5.39
C SER A 412 12.01 -27.77 -5.36
N VAL A 413 11.22 -26.71 -5.49
CA VAL A 413 11.65 -25.32 -5.32
C VAL A 413 10.69 -24.60 -4.39
N ASP A 414 11.22 -23.73 -3.54
CA ASP A 414 10.43 -22.80 -2.73
C ASP A 414 10.32 -21.49 -3.50
N ILE A 415 9.09 -21.05 -3.75
CA ILE A 415 8.77 -19.79 -4.39
C ILE A 415 8.42 -18.78 -3.30
N LYS A 416 9.33 -17.87 -3.03
CA LYS A 416 9.11 -16.75 -2.11
C LYS A 416 8.70 -15.52 -2.90
N VAL A 417 7.46 -15.11 -2.73
CA VAL A 417 6.85 -13.97 -3.41
C VAL A 417 7.19 -12.70 -2.63
N LEU A 418 7.73 -11.72 -3.32
CA LEU A 418 8.27 -10.48 -2.75
C LEU A 418 7.52 -9.27 -3.30
N GLN A 419 7.36 -8.25 -2.46
CA GLN A 419 6.84 -6.94 -2.84
C GLN A 419 7.82 -5.85 -2.41
N GLY A 420 8.14 -4.90 -3.28
CA GLY A 420 9.01 -3.76 -3.00
C GLY A 420 10.06 -3.50 -4.07
N GLU A 421 10.85 -2.45 -3.85
CA GLU A 421 11.77 -1.90 -4.85
C GLU A 421 13.25 -2.29 -4.63
N ARG A 422 13.57 -2.98 -3.52
CA ARG A 422 14.94 -3.32 -3.16
C ARG A 422 15.46 -4.50 -3.98
N GLN A 423 16.77 -4.51 -4.26
CA GLN A 423 17.41 -5.56 -5.07
C GLN A 423 17.56 -6.89 -4.34
N PHE A 424 17.55 -6.90 -3.00
CA PHE A 424 17.70 -8.13 -2.20
C PHE A 424 16.38 -8.54 -1.55
N ALA A 425 16.11 -9.85 -1.56
CA ALA A 425 14.89 -10.43 -1.02
C ALA A 425 14.65 -10.06 0.44
N ARG A 426 15.69 -10.06 1.27
CA ARG A 426 15.61 -9.72 2.71
C ARG A 426 15.20 -8.28 2.99
N ASP A 427 15.40 -7.38 2.02
CA ASP A 427 15.13 -5.95 2.13
C ASP A 427 13.75 -5.60 1.49
N ASN A 428 13.06 -6.60 0.94
CA ASN A 428 11.69 -6.51 0.45
C ASN A 428 10.74 -7.33 1.35
N LYS A 429 9.46 -7.09 1.23
CA LYS A 429 8.47 -7.87 1.97
C LYS A 429 8.21 -9.21 1.33
N LEU A 430 8.31 -10.26 2.14
CA LEU A 430 7.80 -11.58 1.81
C LEU A 430 6.26 -11.57 1.97
N ILE A 431 5.53 -11.60 0.87
CA ILE A 431 4.07 -11.60 0.85
C ILE A 431 3.46 -13.00 0.67
N GLY A 432 4.26 -13.97 0.25
CA GLY A 432 3.82 -15.36 0.12
C GLY A 432 4.99 -16.31 -0.03
N ASN A 433 4.78 -17.54 0.39
CA ASN A 433 5.75 -18.61 0.20
C ASN A 433 5.02 -19.93 -0.05
N PHE A 434 5.38 -20.62 -1.14
CA PHE A 434 4.84 -21.93 -1.45
C PHE A 434 5.91 -22.80 -2.12
N ARG A 435 5.68 -24.13 -2.10
CA ARG A 435 6.64 -25.10 -2.62
C ARG A 435 6.08 -25.88 -3.79
N LEU A 436 6.74 -25.77 -4.94
CA LEU A 436 6.49 -26.66 -6.08
C LEU A 436 7.30 -27.95 -5.89
N LYS A 437 6.63 -29.09 -5.91
CA LYS A 437 7.22 -30.43 -5.74
C LYS A 437 7.04 -31.28 -7.01
N GLY A 438 7.85 -32.33 -7.14
CA GLY A 438 7.74 -33.31 -8.23
C GLY A 438 8.43 -32.87 -9.51
N ILE A 439 9.42 -31.99 -9.41
CA ILE A 439 10.34 -31.63 -10.50
C ILE A 439 11.17 -32.86 -10.82
N LYS A 440 11.32 -33.16 -12.12
CA LYS A 440 12.15 -34.28 -12.57
C LYS A 440 13.62 -34.01 -12.26
N PRO A 441 14.32 -34.93 -11.57
CA PRO A 441 15.75 -34.77 -11.28
C PRO A 441 16.55 -34.55 -12.57
N ALA A 442 17.29 -33.45 -12.62
CA ALA A 442 18.14 -33.07 -13.76
C ALA A 442 19.31 -32.20 -13.23
N PRO A 443 20.38 -31.97 -14.02
CA PRO A 443 21.41 -31.00 -13.69
C PRO A 443 20.82 -29.60 -13.43
N ALA A 444 21.49 -28.82 -12.57
CA ALA A 444 21.11 -27.43 -12.34
C ALA A 444 21.01 -26.65 -13.67
N GLY A 445 20.01 -25.82 -13.81
CA GLY A 445 19.79 -25.02 -15.02
C GLY A 445 18.96 -25.71 -16.11
N VAL A 446 18.65 -27.01 -15.97
CA VAL A 446 17.89 -27.78 -16.98
C VAL A 446 16.37 -27.70 -16.77
N PRO A 447 15.81 -27.88 -15.54
CA PRO A 447 14.38 -27.76 -15.33
C PRO A 447 13.88 -26.35 -15.67
N GLN A 448 12.72 -26.27 -16.33
CA GLN A 448 12.07 -24.99 -16.68
C GLN A 448 10.84 -24.82 -15.80
N ILE A 449 10.89 -23.83 -14.92
CA ILE A 449 9.83 -23.51 -13.97
C ILE A 449 9.23 -22.17 -14.36
N GLU A 450 8.04 -22.18 -14.91
CA GLU A 450 7.28 -21.00 -15.24
C GLU A 450 6.63 -20.44 -13.97
N VAL A 451 6.97 -19.22 -13.57
CA VAL A 451 6.31 -18.50 -12.48
C VAL A 451 5.44 -17.43 -13.10
N THR A 452 4.15 -17.46 -12.79
CA THR A 452 3.15 -16.53 -13.31
C THR A 452 2.57 -15.71 -12.18
N PHE A 453 2.53 -14.41 -12.37
CA PHE A 453 1.79 -13.46 -11.56
C PHE A 453 0.54 -13.03 -12.33
N ASP A 454 -0.60 -13.14 -11.67
CA ASP A 454 -1.92 -12.74 -12.18
C ASP A 454 -2.53 -11.74 -11.20
N ILE A 455 -2.77 -10.50 -11.64
CA ILE A 455 -3.38 -9.44 -10.83
C ILE A 455 -4.74 -9.14 -11.41
N ASP A 456 -5.78 -9.31 -10.60
CA ASP A 456 -7.15 -9.03 -11.03
C ASP A 456 -7.46 -7.51 -11.04
N ALA A 457 -8.65 -7.16 -11.50
CA ALA A 457 -9.11 -5.78 -11.53
C ALA A 457 -9.29 -5.13 -10.13
N ASN A 458 -9.27 -5.92 -9.06
CA ASN A 458 -9.31 -5.45 -7.68
C ASN A 458 -7.90 -5.22 -7.10
N GLY A 459 -6.84 -5.55 -7.86
CA GLY A 459 -5.46 -5.53 -7.43
C GLY A 459 -5.07 -6.72 -6.55
N ILE A 460 -5.83 -7.81 -6.56
CA ILE A 460 -5.53 -9.03 -5.81
C ILE A 460 -4.58 -9.89 -6.63
N VAL A 461 -3.46 -10.29 -6.01
CA VAL A 461 -2.39 -11.05 -6.66
C VAL A 461 -2.54 -12.55 -6.42
N GLN A 462 -2.50 -13.31 -7.50
CA GLN A 462 -2.33 -14.76 -7.51
C GLN A 462 -0.98 -15.10 -8.14
N VAL A 463 -0.24 -16.00 -7.51
CA VAL A 463 1.06 -16.46 -8.02
C VAL A 463 1.03 -17.96 -8.19
N SER A 464 1.43 -18.42 -9.37
CA SER A 464 1.54 -19.85 -9.67
C SER A 464 2.94 -20.20 -10.16
N ALA A 465 3.35 -21.45 -9.91
CA ALA A 465 4.57 -22.02 -10.46
C ALA A 465 4.26 -23.36 -11.13
N LYS A 466 4.80 -23.57 -12.33
CA LYS A 466 4.59 -24.78 -13.13
C LYS A 466 5.92 -25.30 -13.66
N ASP A 467 6.21 -26.55 -13.41
CA ASP A 467 7.30 -27.27 -14.11
C ASP A 467 6.83 -27.66 -15.51
N LEU A 468 7.44 -27.06 -16.53
CA LEU A 468 7.07 -27.31 -17.93
C LEU A 468 7.44 -28.72 -18.39
N GLY A 469 8.39 -29.39 -17.74
CA GLY A 469 8.82 -30.73 -18.06
C GLY A 469 7.87 -31.82 -17.53
N THR A 470 7.29 -31.63 -16.34
CA THR A 470 6.41 -32.63 -15.72
C THR A 470 4.93 -32.23 -15.71
N GLY A 471 4.64 -30.95 -15.99
CA GLY A 471 3.29 -30.39 -15.87
C GLY A 471 2.83 -30.17 -14.42
N LYS A 472 3.67 -30.46 -13.42
CA LYS A 472 3.34 -30.19 -12.01
C LYS A 472 3.18 -28.70 -11.77
N HIS A 473 2.18 -28.34 -10.99
CA HIS A 473 1.84 -26.96 -10.74
C HIS A 473 1.41 -26.77 -9.28
N GLN A 474 1.63 -25.55 -8.77
CA GLN A 474 1.21 -25.07 -7.45
C GLN A 474 0.93 -23.58 -7.54
N GLU A 475 -0.06 -23.12 -6.80
CA GLU A 475 -0.43 -21.71 -6.76
C GLU A 475 -0.70 -21.22 -5.34
N ILE A 476 -0.65 -19.91 -5.13
CA ILE A 476 -1.04 -19.22 -3.91
C ILE A 476 -1.76 -17.91 -4.28
N THR A 477 -2.87 -17.65 -3.62
CA THR A 477 -3.45 -16.29 -3.59
C THR A 477 -2.87 -15.55 -2.41
N ILE A 478 -2.41 -14.33 -2.62
CA ILE A 478 -1.83 -13.51 -1.55
C ILE A 478 -2.97 -13.08 -0.62
N THR A 479 -2.91 -13.53 0.63
CA THR A 479 -3.92 -13.27 1.66
C THR A 479 -3.30 -12.64 2.91
N ALA A 480 -4.15 -12.22 3.85
CA ALA A 480 -3.84 -11.36 5.00
C ALA A 480 -2.71 -11.79 5.96
N SER A 481 -2.12 -12.97 5.82
CA SER A 481 -1.12 -13.49 6.78
C SER A 481 0.31 -12.97 6.59
N SER A 482 0.56 -12.07 5.65
CA SER A 482 1.91 -11.66 5.27
C SER A 482 2.00 -10.18 4.83
N ASN A 483 1.53 -9.27 5.68
CA ASN A 483 1.35 -7.87 5.25
C ASN A 483 2.53 -6.96 5.51
N LEU A 484 2.82 -6.10 4.54
CA LEU A 484 3.53 -4.85 4.75
C LEU A 484 2.64 -3.87 5.54
N SER A 485 3.17 -3.36 6.65
CA SER A 485 2.73 -2.08 7.13
C SER A 485 3.13 -1.01 6.11
N ASP A 486 2.38 0.01 5.99
CA ASP A 486 2.56 1.05 4.98
C ASP A 486 3.84 1.86 5.20
N SER A 487 4.26 2.02 6.47
CA SER A 487 5.59 2.55 6.80
C SER A 487 6.72 1.66 6.24
N GLU A 488 6.53 0.35 6.17
CA GLU A 488 7.50 -0.56 5.54
C GLU A 488 7.51 -0.39 4.01
N ILE A 489 6.37 -0.12 3.38
CA ILE A 489 6.28 0.17 1.94
C ILE A 489 7.05 1.45 1.59
N GLU A 490 6.78 2.55 2.29
CA GLU A 490 7.46 3.81 2.05
C GLU A 490 8.92 3.77 2.43
N GLN A 491 9.23 3.13 3.55
CA GLN A 491 10.61 2.88 3.93
C GLN A 491 11.31 2.06 2.87
N ALA A 492 10.67 1.02 2.31
CA ALA A 492 11.20 0.21 1.23
C ALA A 492 11.51 1.04 -0.03
N ILE A 493 10.63 1.98 -0.40
CA ILE A 493 10.88 2.87 -1.55
C ILE A 493 12.03 3.83 -1.27
N ARG A 494 12.01 4.52 -0.12
CA ARG A 494 13.10 5.44 0.27
C ARG A 494 14.43 4.72 0.39
N GLU A 495 14.44 3.59 1.09
CA GLU A 495 15.63 2.76 1.23
C GLU A 495 16.11 2.22 -0.12
N ALA A 496 15.20 1.87 -1.05
CA ALA A 496 15.59 1.47 -2.40
C ALA A 496 16.35 2.59 -3.13
N GLN A 497 15.88 3.82 -3.02
CA GLN A 497 16.53 4.99 -3.64
C GLN A 497 17.88 5.33 -2.96
N GLU A 498 17.93 5.29 -1.63
CA GLU A 498 19.14 5.59 -0.85
C GLU A 498 20.25 4.55 -1.02
N TYR A 499 19.87 3.29 -1.19
CA TYR A 499 20.81 2.17 -1.26
C TYR A 499 20.98 1.58 -2.65
N GLU A 500 20.38 2.18 -3.69
CA GLU A 500 20.46 1.68 -5.07
C GLU A 500 21.90 1.45 -5.52
N ALA A 501 22.81 2.39 -5.23
CA ALA A 501 24.24 2.24 -5.51
C ALA A 501 24.86 1.07 -4.74
N THR A 502 24.54 0.92 -3.45
CA THR A 502 25.06 -0.16 -2.59
C THR A 502 24.53 -1.53 -3.02
N ASP A 503 23.25 -1.60 -3.37
CA ASP A 503 22.60 -2.84 -3.84
C ASP A 503 23.11 -3.20 -5.24
N GLY A 504 23.39 -2.21 -6.10
CA GLY A 504 24.02 -2.41 -7.40
C GLY A 504 25.40 -3.07 -7.30
N GLN A 505 26.22 -2.60 -6.37
CA GLN A 505 27.54 -3.18 -6.10
C GLN A 505 27.45 -4.63 -5.59
N ARG A 506 26.52 -4.89 -4.66
CA ARG A 506 26.27 -6.26 -4.15
C ARG A 506 25.75 -7.19 -5.22
N LYS A 507 24.85 -6.72 -6.08
CA LYS A 507 24.33 -7.50 -7.20
C LYS A 507 25.43 -7.84 -8.19
N ALA A 508 26.23 -6.85 -8.61
CA ALA A 508 27.36 -7.06 -9.52
C ALA A 508 28.35 -8.13 -8.98
N TYR A 509 28.59 -8.14 -7.66
CA TYR A 509 29.40 -9.17 -7.02
C TYR A 509 28.73 -10.55 -7.05
N ILE A 510 27.43 -10.65 -6.75
CA ILE A 510 26.71 -11.93 -6.76
C ILE A 510 26.70 -12.51 -8.17
N ASP A 511 26.47 -11.69 -9.19
CA ASP A 511 26.45 -12.08 -10.58
C ASP A 511 27.86 -12.58 -11.02
N ALA A 512 28.93 -11.79 -10.73
CA ALA A 512 30.30 -12.17 -11.01
C ALA A 512 30.71 -13.47 -10.31
N ARG A 513 30.31 -13.65 -9.05
CA ARG A 513 30.57 -14.88 -8.30
C ARG A 513 29.83 -16.08 -8.85
N SER A 514 28.53 -15.92 -9.20
CA SER A 514 27.71 -17.00 -9.77
C SER A 514 28.27 -17.48 -11.13
N GLU A 515 28.69 -16.52 -11.95
CA GLU A 515 29.36 -16.81 -13.24
C GLU A 515 30.70 -17.54 -13.02
N ALA A 516 31.50 -17.06 -12.07
CA ALA A 516 32.80 -17.68 -11.73
C ALA A 516 32.61 -19.10 -11.15
N ASP A 517 31.64 -19.34 -10.26
CA ASP A 517 31.29 -20.66 -9.72
C ASP A 517 30.84 -21.63 -10.81
N THR A 518 30.10 -21.15 -11.81
CA THR A 518 29.64 -21.95 -12.95
C THR A 518 30.83 -22.34 -13.83
N LEU A 519 31.72 -21.39 -14.14
CA LEU A 519 32.92 -21.61 -14.93
C LEU A 519 33.88 -22.57 -14.23
N VAL A 520 34.07 -22.41 -12.91
CA VAL A 520 34.89 -23.34 -12.09
C VAL A 520 34.39 -24.76 -12.24
N ARG A 521 33.07 -25.01 -12.13
CA ARG A 521 32.47 -26.35 -12.29
C ARG A 521 32.70 -26.91 -13.71
N GLN A 522 32.52 -26.08 -14.73
CA GLN A 522 32.74 -26.49 -16.12
C GLN A 522 34.21 -26.92 -16.35
N VAL A 523 35.16 -26.10 -15.90
CA VAL A 523 36.60 -26.40 -16.03
C VAL A 523 37.00 -27.62 -15.18
N GLU A 524 36.47 -27.79 -13.97
CA GLU A 524 36.70 -28.99 -13.14
C GLU A 524 36.24 -30.27 -13.85
N ASN A 525 35.04 -30.24 -14.47
CA ASN A 525 34.54 -31.36 -15.25
C ASN A 525 35.44 -31.71 -16.43
N VAL A 526 35.93 -30.71 -17.16
CA VAL A 526 36.87 -30.91 -18.24
C VAL A 526 38.20 -31.48 -17.73
N MET A 527 38.71 -30.97 -16.60
CA MET A 527 39.96 -31.46 -16.00
C MET A 527 39.83 -32.88 -15.39
N ALA A 528 38.63 -33.32 -15.05
CA ALA A 528 38.35 -34.69 -14.61
C ALA A 528 38.26 -35.68 -15.75
N ASP A 529 37.92 -35.22 -16.97
CA ASP A 529 37.85 -36.04 -18.17
C ASP A 529 39.26 -36.40 -18.67
N LYS A 530 39.58 -37.70 -18.70
CA LYS A 530 40.90 -38.21 -19.04
C LYS A 530 41.28 -37.92 -20.50
N GLU A 531 40.35 -37.99 -21.43
CA GLU A 531 40.61 -37.76 -22.86
C GLU A 531 40.82 -36.27 -23.14
N LYS A 532 39.96 -35.41 -22.63
CA LYS A 532 40.11 -33.94 -22.76
C LYS A 532 41.40 -33.46 -22.10
N ARG A 533 41.73 -34.01 -20.92
CA ARG A 533 42.98 -33.67 -20.23
C ARG A 533 44.23 -34.12 -20.96
N LYS A 534 44.20 -35.24 -21.70
CA LYS A 534 45.33 -35.69 -22.53
C LYS A 534 45.54 -34.79 -23.75
N ALA A 535 44.47 -34.24 -24.31
CA ALA A 535 44.52 -33.34 -25.46
C ALA A 535 45.19 -31.99 -25.17
N MET A 536 45.31 -31.58 -23.92
CA MET A 536 45.97 -30.34 -23.52
C MET A 536 47.49 -30.51 -23.55
N ASP A 537 48.21 -29.46 -23.96
CA ASP A 537 49.66 -29.37 -23.76
C ASP A 537 50.05 -29.07 -22.30
N SER A 538 51.34 -29.15 -21.98
CA SER A 538 51.83 -28.96 -20.60
C SER A 538 51.67 -27.51 -20.10
N ALA A 539 51.81 -26.53 -20.99
CA ALA A 539 51.67 -25.10 -20.67
C ALA A 539 50.22 -24.75 -20.39
N GLN A 540 49.28 -25.23 -21.22
CA GLN A 540 47.85 -25.05 -21.04
C GLN A 540 47.33 -25.70 -19.75
N LYS A 541 47.77 -26.93 -19.44
CA LYS A 541 47.44 -27.60 -18.16
C LYS A 541 47.89 -26.78 -16.94
N LYS A 542 49.08 -26.19 -17.00
CA LYS A 542 49.59 -25.35 -15.91
C LYS A 542 48.83 -24.05 -15.77
N SER A 543 48.51 -23.38 -16.88
CA SER A 543 47.74 -22.15 -16.92
C SER A 543 46.33 -22.37 -16.36
N VAL A 544 45.57 -23.35 -16.85
CA VAL A 544 44.22 -23.69 -16.37
C VAL A 544 44.21 -24.00 -14.88
N LYS A 545 45.18 -24.81 -14.39
CA LYS A 545 45.31 -25.11 -12.95
C LYS A 545 45.55 -23.87 -12.10
N SER A 546 46.42 -22.97 -12.56
CA SER A 546 46.76 -21.73 -11.85
C SER A 546 45.54 -20.81 -11.74
N SER A 547 44.90 -20.50 -12.88
CA SER A 547 43.72 -19.65 -12.92
C SER A 547 42.54 -20.25 -12.14
N LEU A 548 42.30 -21.56 -12.27
CA LEU A 548 41.27 -22.27 -11.51
C LEU A 548 41.50 -22.14 -9.98
N SER A 549 42.75 -22.36 -9.52
CA SER A 549 43.10 -22.20 -8.10
C SER A 549 42.93 -20.78 -7.60
N TYR A 550 43.26 -19.78 -8.45
CA TYR A 550 43.12 -18.37 -8.12
C TYR A 550 41.66 -17.96 -7.98
N VAL A 551 40.81 -18.31 -8.94
CA VAL A 551 39.36 -18.04 -8.88
C VAL A 551 38.74 -18.66 -7.63
N LYS A 552 39.02 -19.95 -7.35
CA LYS A 552 38.53 -20.64 -6.15
C LYS A 552 38.96 -19.94 -4.85
N LYS A 553 40.20 -19.45 -4.79
CA LYS A 553 40.72 -18.72 -3.65
C LYS A 553 40.03 -17.38 -3.47
N LEU A 554 39.74 -16.62 -4.54
CA LEU A 554 38.97 -15.37 -4.48
C LEU A 554 37.55 -15.61 -3.97
N ILE A 555 36.85 -16.58 -4.55
CA ILE A 555 35.49 -16.95 -4.17
C ILE A 555 35.42 -17.36 -2.68
N SER A 556 36.43 -18.08 -2.18
CA SER A 556 36.47 -18.54 -0.78
C SER A 556 36.76 -17.44 0.25
N ARG A 557 37.47 -16.38 -0.15
CA ARG A 557 37.90 -15.29 0.72
C ARG A 557 36.86 -14.19 0.87
N THR A 558 35.99 -14.03 -0.11
CA THR A 558 34.98 -12.98 -0.14
C THR A 558 33.66 -13.45 0.47
N LYS A 559 33.17 -12.70 1.48
CA LYS A 559 31.87 -12.97 2.13
C LYS A 559 30.81 -12.01 1.57
N PRO A 560 29.57 -12.48 1.34
CA PRO A 560 28.52 -11.68 0.69
C PRO A 560 28.09 -10.38 1.42
N GLY A 561 28.51 -10.17 2.67
CA GLY A 561 28.03 -9.08 3.52
C GLY A 561 28.76 -7.73 3.37
N ASN A 562 30.01 -7.73 2.89
CA ASN A 562 30.86 -6.52 2.80
C ASN A 562 31.69 -6.59 1.53
N VAL A 563 31.14 -6.16 0.42
CA VAL A 563 31.79 -6.29 -0.89
C VAL A 563 31.96 -4.92 -1.54
N SER A 564 33.18 -4.62 -2.01
CA SER A 564 33.47 -3.43 -2.82
C SER A 564 33.33 -3.72 -4.32
N GLU A 565 33.14 -2.68 -5.12
CA GLU A 565 33.18 -2.75 -6.58
C GLU A 565 34.48 -3.39 -7.10
N GLU A 566 35.60 -3.07 -6.44
CA GLU A 566 36.91 -3.62 -6.79
C GLU A 566 36.94 -5.14 -6.65
N GLN A 567 36.34 -5.70 -5.59
CA GLN A 567 36.28 -7.15 -5.38
C GLN A 567 35.39 -7.85 -6.41
N ALA A 568 34.29 -7.23 -6.84
CA ALA A 568 33.45 -7.75 -7.91
C ALA A 568 34.22 -7.76 -9.26
N ALA A 569 34.92 -6.68 -9.57
CA ALA A 569 35.76 -6.56 -10.77
C ALA A 569 36.92 -7.56 -10.75
N GLU A 570 37.58 -7.80 -9.60
CA GLU A 570 38.65 -8.77 -9.46
C GLU A 570 38.17 -10.21 -9.72
N ILE A 571 36.99 -10.59 -9.20
CA ILE A 571 36.43 -11.93 -9.48
C ILE A 571 36.07 -12.07 -10.96
N LYS A 572 35.49 -11.06 -11.56
CA LYS A 572 35.14 -11.06 -12.99
C LYS A 572 36.39 -11.20 -13.86
N HIS A 573 37.42 -10.41 -13.59
CA HIS A 573 38.69 -10.47 -14.30
C HIS A 573 39.35 -11.86 -14.17
N ALA A 574 39.40 -12.42 -12.97
CA ALA A 574 39.95 -13.75 -12.74
C ALA A 574 39.13 -14.87 -13.44
N ALA A 575 37.81 -14.73 -13.52
CA ALA A 575 36.96 -15.65 -14.27
C ALA A 575 37.23 -15.55 -15.79
N ASP A 576 37.42 -14.34 -16.33
CA ASP A 576 37.77 -14.14 -17.75
C ASP A 576 39.15 -14.72 -18.07
N GLU A 577 40.15 -14.59 -17.19
CA GLU A 577 41.44 -15.25 -17.33
C GLU A 577 41.32 -16.79 -17.34
N LEU A 578 40.44 -17.33 -16.46
CA LEU A 578 40.17 -18.78 -16.45
C LEU A 578 39.46 -19.22 -17.72
N ARG A 579 38.51 -18.44 -18.23
CA ARG A 579 37.81 -18.70 -19.50
C ARG A 579 38.79 -18.71 -20.67
N ASN A 580 39.69 -17.73 -20.71
CA ASN A 580 40.73 -17.64 -21.76
C ASN A 580 41.71 -18.81 -21.68
N ALA A 581 42.15 -19.20 -20.48
CA ALA A 581 43.02 -20.35 -20.28
C ALA A 581 42.37 -21.68 -20.69
N ALA A 582 41.06 -21.79 -20.52
CA ALA A 582 40.26 -22.96 -20.86
C ALA A 582 39.60 -22.86 -22.26
N ALA A 583 39.93 -21.84 -23.06
CA ALA A 583 39.36 -21.67 -24.38
C ALA A 583 39.60 -22.91 -25.26
N GLY A 584 38.54 -23.35 -25.96
CA GLY A 584 38.54 -24.56 -26.78
C GLY A 584 38.41 -25.88 -26.00
N LEU A 585 38.25 -25.82 -24.68
CA LEU A 585 38.08 -26.99 -23.80
C LEU A 585 36.67 -27.09 -23.19
N ILE A 586 35.99 -25.94 -23.02
CA ILE A 586 34.64 -25.77 -22.48
C ILE A 586 33.68 -25.31 -23.57
#